data_3b01e80256e82ad2363670c20ade6310
#
_entry.id   3b01e80256e82ad2363670c20ade6310
#
_cell.length_a   1.000
_cell.length_b   1.000
_cell.length_c   1.000
_cell.angle_alpha   90.00
_cell.angle_beta   90.00
_cell.angle_gamma   90.00
#
_symmetry.space_group_name_H-M   'P 1'
#
loop_
_entity.id
_entity.type
_entity.pdbx_description
1 polymer ?
#
loop_
_entity_poly.entity_id
_entity_poly.type
_entity_poly.pdbx_seq_one_letter_code
_entity_poly.pdbx_strand_id
1 'polypeptide(L)'
;MLAAEMRHAHSRGNGSTVPSRGLAVAAVVLAGACAAPRTAPLPTPGESIVVCGRPVWIGAPVVTWNDPGGYDATATAFDSQAPPEHADRASGRRYLPGRRRGERVVVAPGSADREALARTVDQFVLHYDVCGTSRTCFDVLHRRRGLSVHFLLDLDGTIYQTLDVRDTAWHAAVANSRSLGVEIAQWGARAPARIGELDEWYASVDGGTRVTIPERFGDGGLRTAGFEGWTARPALQRGVIHGTELVQFDFTAEQYDSLVRLLAGLCTELPGLLPDAPRDASGRVRTDALAPAELAAFRGILGHYHVTSRKTDPGPAFDWERVLHGVRLRMARTGAVQR
;
A
#
# COMPACT_ATOMS: atom_id res chain seq x y z
N MET A 1 -18.23 -12.17 -13.97
CA MET A 1 -19.55 -12.12 -14.63
C MET A 1 -20.03 -10.69 -14.52
N LEU A 2 -19.84 -9.91 -15.58
CA LEU A 2 -20.55 -8.70 -15.99
C LEU A 2 -19.68 -8.02 -17.05
N ALA A 3 -19.84 -8.53 -18.27
CA ALA A 3 -19.50 -7.84 -19.50
C ALA A 3 -20.65 -8.22 -20.44
N ALA A 4 -21.45 -7.26 -20.78
CA ALA A 4 -22.24 -7.16 -22.02
C ALA A 4 -23.23 -6.01 -21.85
N GLU A 5 -23.27 -5.28 -22.90
CA GLU A 5 -24.32 -4.43 -23.43
C GLU A 5 -23.98 -2.96 -23.55
N MET A 6 -23.52 -2.66 -24.76
CA MET A 6 -24.02 -1.50 -25.51
C MET A 6 -23.63 -1.66 -26.98
N ARG A 7 -24.59 -2.11 -27.79
CA ARG A 7 -24.57 -1.99 -29.27
C ARG A 7 -25.84 -1.34 -29.74
N HIS A 8 -25.66 -0.46 -30.73
CA HIS A 8 -26.57 -0.02 -31.80
C HIS A 8 -27.61 1.04 -31.52
N ALA A 9 -27.44 2.14 -32.21
CA ALA A 9 -28.51 2.68 -33.08
C ALA A 9 -27.87 3.55 -34.20
N HIS A 10 -27.95 3.03 -35.42
CA HIS A 10 -27.83 3.77 -36.68
C HIS A 10 -29.16 4.43 -37.00
N SER A 11 -29.14 5.69 -37.45
CA SER A 11 -30.23 6.23 -38.26
C SER A 11 -29.66 7.19 -39.30
N ARG A 12 -29.99 6.88 -40.57
CA ARG A 12 -29.71 7.66 -41.77
C ARG A 12 -30.81 8.71 -41.94
N GLY A 13 -30.43 9.87 -42.47
CA GLY A 13 -31.39 10.87 -43.01
C GLY A 13 -30.70 11.75 -44.05
N ASN A 14 -31.10 11.51 -45.33
CA ASN A 14 -30.77 12.32 -46.50
C ASN A 14 -31.57 13.64 -46.54
N GLY A 15 -30.99 14.70 -47.11
CA GLY A 15 -31.75 15.91 -47.49
C GLY A 15 -30.87 17.01 -48.08
N SER A 16 -31.05 17.20 -49.33
CA SER A 16 -30.45 18.06 -50.38
C SER A 16 -30.35 19.57 -50.13
N THR A 17 -29.27 20.11 -50.58
CA THR A 17 -28.93 21.37 -51.34
C THR A 17 -29.87 22.58 -51.35
N VAL A 18 -29.27 23.80 -51.16
CA VAL A 18 -29.23 24.97 -52.08
C VAL A 18 -28.29 26.07 -51.50
N PRO A 19 -27.50 26.82 -52.31
CA PRO A 19 -26.45 27.75 -51.84
C PRO A 19 -26.96 29.18 -51.69
N SER A 20 -26.58 29.88 -50.63
CA SER A 20 -26.70 31.31 -50.52
C SER A 20 -25.33 31.90 -50.16
N ARG A 21 -24.91 32.89 -51.01
CA ARG A 21 -23.73 33.74 -50.80
C ARG A 21 -23.94 34.61 -49.56
N GLY A 22 -23.07 34.55 -48.61
CA GLY A 22 -23.08 35.41 -47.43
C GLY A 22 -21.63 35.71 -46.98
N LEU A 23 -21.37 37.00 -46.79
CA LEU A 23 -20.10 37.68 -46.42
C LEU A 23 -19.35 36.90 -45.33
N ALA A 24 -18.06 36.69 -45.59
CA ALA A 24 -17.12 36.21 -44.58
C ALA A 24 -16.73 37.36 -43.64
N VAL A 25 -17.25 37.37 -42.42
CA VAL A 25 -16.70 38.14 -41.30
C VAL A 25 -15.72 37.19 -40.59
N ALA A 26 -14.42 37.48 -40.73
CA ALA A 26 -13.39 36.75 -39.99
C ALA A 26 -13.49 37.12 -38.50
N ALA A 27 -14.10 36.28 -37.72
CA ALA A 27 -14.03 36.32 -36.26
C ALA A 27 -12.70 35.68 -35.83
N VAL A 28 -11.74 36.52 -35.42
CA VAL A 28 -10.53 36.05 -34.70
C VAL A 28 -10.98 35.51 -33.35
N VAL A 29 -11.13 34.21 -33.25
CA VAL A 29 -11.29 33.55 -31.96
C VAL A 29 -9.92 33.47 -31.29
N LEU A 30 -9.66 34.40 -30.38
CA LEU A 30 -8.58 34.25 -29.39
C LEU A 30 -8.91 33.04 -28.52
N ALA A 31 -8.34 31.89 -28.88
CA ALA A 31 -8.34 30.71 -28.00
C ALA A 31 -7.44 31.03 -26.78
N GLY A 32 -8.05 31.61 -25.75
CA GLY A 32 -7.45 31.65 -24.43
C GLY A 32 -7.26 30.21 -23.94
N ALA A 33 -6.04 29.70 -24.02
CA ALA A 33 -5.67 28.48 -23.35
C ALA A 33 -5.87 28.72 -21.85
N CYS A 34 -6.96 28.22 -21.28
CA CYS A 34 -7.10 28.07 -19.83
C CYS A 34 -6.03 27.08 -19.38
N ALA A 35 -4.87 27.59 -18.98
CA ALA A 35 -3.90 26.80 -18.26
C ALA A 35 -4.59 26.31 -17.00
N ALA A 36 -4.72 24.97 -16.85
CA ALA A 36 -5.19 24.36 -15.61
C ALA A 36 -4.38 24.94 -14.44
N PRO A 37 -5.01 25.26 -13.30
CA PRO A 37 -4.28 25.81 -12.17
C PRO A 37 -3.17 24.82 -11.79
N ARG A 38 -1.91 25.28 -11.89
CA ARG A 38 -0.75 24.53 -11.42
C ARG A 38 -0.92 24.38 -9.92
N THR A 39 -1.27 23.21 -9.44
CA THR A 39 -1.23 22.90 -8.01
C THR A 39 0.19 23.18 -7.51
N ALA A 40 0.31 23.89 -6.40
CA ALA A 40 1.62 24.13 -5.78
C ALA A 40 2.29 22.77 -5.51
N PRO A 41 3.62 22.67 -5.69
CA PRO A 41 4.35 21.44 -5.37
C PRO A 41 4.09 21.03 -3.93
N LEU A 42 3.86 19.74 -3.71
CA LEU A 42 3.71 19.20 -2.34
C LEU A 42 5.05 19.33 -1.61
N PRO A 43 5.05 19.59 -0.29
CA PRO A 43 6.28 19.64 0.51
C PRO A 43 7.09 18.35 0.41
N THR A 44 8.41 18.45 0.57
CA THR A 44 9.30 17.29 0.68
C THR A 44 8.88 16.43 1.87
N PRO A 45 8.79 15.10 1.74
CA PRO A 45 8.50 14.20 2.85
C PRO A 45 9.50 14.35 3.99
N GLY A 46 9.03 14.18 5.25
CA GLY A 46 9.91 14.00 6.40
C GLY A 46 10.60 12.64 6.40
N GLU A 47 11.29 12.31 7.50
CA GLU A 47 11.99 11.03 7.67
C GLU A 47 11.59 10.30 8.96
N SER A 48 10.45 10.67 9.54
CA SER A 48 9.99 10.14 10.82
C SER A 48 8.56 9.62 10.73
N ILE A 49 8.32 8.45 11.32
CA ILE A 49 6.98 7.95 11.62
C ILE A 49 6.53 8.43 12.99
N VAL A 50 5.24 8.31 13.29
CA VAL A 50 4.65 8.67 14.59
C VAL A 50 4.32 7.41 15.38
N VAL A 51 4.86 7.31 16.59
CA VAL A 51 4.62 6.21 17.54
C VAL A 51 4.14 6.80 18.86
N CYS A 52 2.91 6.52 19.26
CA CYS A 52 2.27 7.09 20.46
C CYS A 52 2.39 8.63 20.53
N GLY A 53 2.10 9.29 19.39
CA GLY A 53 2.14 10.76 19.28
C GLY A 53 3.55 11.37 19.23
N ARG A 54 4.60 10.57 19.16
CA ARG A 54 5.99 11.05 19.11
C ARG A 54 6.66 10.65 17.79
N PRO A 55 7.45 11.54 17.17
CA PRO A 55 8.22 11.21 15.98
C PRO A 55 9.33 10.20 16.32
N VAL A 56 9.50 9.23 15.42
CA VAL A 56 10.58 8.24 15.42
C VAL A 56 11.27 8.30 14.08
N TRP A 57 12.52 8.71 14.07
CA TRP A 57 13.31 8.80 12.84
C TRP A 57 13.63 7.41 12.28
N ILE A 58 13.33 7.19 11.01
CA ILE A 58 13.63 5.95 10.29
C ILE A 58 14.55 6.17 9.08
N GLY A 59 14.69 7.43 8.62
CA GLY A 59 15.54 7.83 7.51
C GLY A 59 15.02 7.39 6.13
N ALA A 60 13.72 7.11 6.01
CA ALA A 60 13.00 6.94 4.74
C ALA A 60 12.08 8.13 4.51
N PRO A 61 11.68 8.44 3.26
CA PRO A 61 10.70 9.48 3.01
C PRO A 61 9.33 9.09 3.61
N VAL A 62 8.82 9.91 4.53
CA VAL A 62 7.55 9.70 5.23
C VAL A 62 6.65 10.91 5.10
N VAL A 63 5.38 10.67 4.80
CA VAL A 63 4.28 11.63 4.85
C VAL A 63 3.27 11.11 5.86
N THR A 64 3.04 11.84 6.93
CA THR A 64 2.05 11.44 7.94
C THR A 64 0.66 11.94 7.56
N TRP A 65 -0.37 11.42 8.25
CA TRP A 65 -1.77 11.84 8.03
C TRP A 65 -2.01 13.33 8.33
N ASN A 66 -1.13 13.98 9.10
CA ASN A 66 -1.21 15.41 9.40
C ASN A 66 -0.47 16.30 8.42
N ASP A 67 0.34 15.73 7.53
CA ASP A 67 1.13 16.48 6.58
C ASP A 67 0.30 16.88 5.35
N PRO A 68 0.65 17.97 4.66
CA PRO A 68 0.02 18.33 3.40
C PRO A 68 0.11 17.21 2.37
N GLY A 69 -1.07 16.75 1.89
CA GLY A 69 -1.20 15.62 0.97
C GLY A 69 -0.99 14.26 1.62
N GLY A 70 -1.02 14.18 2.94
CA GLY A 70 -1.10 12.92 3.68
C GLY A 70 -2.47 12.25 3.56
N TYR A 71 -2.54 10.99 3.88
CA TYR A 71 -3.76 10.18 3.86
C TYR A 71 -4.23 9.90 5.28
N ASP A 72 -5.35 10.51 5.67
CA ASP A 72 -5.87 10.44 7.05
C ASP A 72 -6.94 9.33 7.18
N ALA A 73 -6.55 8.19 7.75
CA ALA A 73 -7.48 7.11 8.07
C ALA A 73 -8.35 7.40 9.30
N THR A 74 -8.09 8.48 10.03
CA THR A 74 -8.92 8.90 11.18
C THR A 74 -10.06 9.81 10.76
N ALA A 75 -10.04 10.34 9.53
CA ALA A 75 -11.09 11.19 9.00
C ALA A 75 -12.42 10.44 8.92
N THR A 76 -13.49 11.10 9.34
CA THR A 76 -14.85 10.52 9.38
C THR A 76 -15.65 10.74 8.10
N ALA A 77 -15.18 11.61 7.21
CA ALA A 77 -15.88 11.91 5.96
C ALA A 77 -15.73 10.76 4.96
N PHE A 78 -16.85 10.13 4.66
CA PHE A 78 -16.92 9.04 3.68
C PHE A 78 -17.93 9.37 2.59
N ASP A 79 -17.50 9.18 1.37
CA ASP A 79 -18.38 8.99 0.24
C ASP A 79 -18.75 7.49 0.17
N SER A 80 -19.63 7.03 1.06
CA SER A 80 -19.92 5.60 1.18
C SER A 80 -21.21 5.24 0.48
N GLN A 81 -21.12 4.74 -0.74
CA GLN A 81 -22.22 4.00 -1.37
C GLN A 81 -22.25 2.51 -0.94
N ALA A 82 -21.26 2.03 -0.21
CA ALA A 82 -21.24 0.66 0.30
C ALA A 82 -20.96 0.64 1.82
N PRO A 83 -21.72 -0.16 2.59
CA PRO A 83 -21.43 -0.36 3.99
C PRO A 83 -20.06 -1.03 4.15
N PRO A 84 -19.20 -0.56 5.04
CA PRO A 84 -17.89 -1.14 5.28
C PRO A 84 -18.03 -2.54 5.90
N GLU A 85 -17.36 -3.53 5.32
CA GLU A 85 -17.41 -4.93 5.78
C GLU A 85 -16.86 -5.12 7.19
N HIS A 86 -15.94 -4.24 7.62
CA HIS A 86 -15.19 -4.35 8.88
C HIS A 86 -15.25 -3.10 9.75
N ALA A 87 -16.02 -2.09 9.38
CA ALA A 87 -16.17 -0.90 10.19
C ALA A 87 -16.95 -1.21 11.48
N ASP A 88 -16.60 -0.55 12.54
CA ASP A 88 -17.48 -0.46 13.70
C ASP A 88 -18.76 0.25 13.28
N ARG A 89 -19.80 -0.51 13.01
CA ARG A 89 -21.09 -0.03 12.50
C ARG A 89 -21.74 0.98 13.41
N ALA A 90 -21.47 0.91 14.69
CA ALA A 90 -22.05 1.83 15.69
C ALA A 90 -21.36 3.21 15.65
N SER A 91 -20.07 3.27 15.32
CA SER A 91 -19.30 4.52 15.32
C SER A 91 -19.06 5.10 13.92
N GLY A 92 -19.33 4.35 12.84
CA GLY A 92 -18.96 4.72 11.47
C GLY A 92 -17.44 4.79 11.24
N ARG A 93 -16.64 4.30 12.17
CA ARG A 93 -15.18 4.36 12.11
C ARG A 93 -14.62 3.16 11.34
N ARG A 94 -13.47 3.37 10.68
CA ARG A 94 -12.75 2.36 9.90
C ARG A 94 -11.48 1.87 10.57
N TYR A 95 -11.24 2.27 11.79
CA TYR A 95 -10.17 1.83 12.68
C TYR A 95 -10.71 1.87 14.12
N LEU A 96 -10.00 1.23 15.03
CA LEU A 96 -10.32 1.30 16.45
C LEU A 96 -9.28 2.16 17.18
N PRO A 97 -9.67 3.28 17.82
CA PRO A 97 -8.75 4.05 18.64
C PRO A 97 -8.18 3.22 19.79
N GLY A 98 -6.85 3.21 19.91
CA GLY A 98 -6.14 2.36 20.86
C GLY A 98 -6.13 0.89 20.46
N ARG A 99 -5.83 0.00 21.42
CA ARG A 99 -5.77 -1.46 21.18
C ARG A 99 -6.51 -2.23 22.27
N ARG A 100 -7.10 -3.36 21.87
CA ARG A 100 -7.84 -4.25 22.75
C ARG A 100 -7.40 -5.70 22.61
N ARG A 101 -7.50 -6.45 23.73
CA ARG A 101 -7.48 -7.91 23.73
C ARG A 101 -8.85 -8.38 24.24
N GLY A 102 -9.72 -8.85 23.35
CA GLY A 102 -11.13 -9.02 23.65
C GLY A 102 -11.74 -7.67 24.07
N GLU A 103 -12.44 -7.64 25.18
CA GLU A 103 -13.04 -6.41 25.71
C GLU A 103 -12.07 -5.49 26.47
N ARG A 104 -10.89 -6.03 26.89
CA ARG A 104 -9.91 -5.28 27.68
C ARG A 104 -9.15 -4.30 26.82
N VAL A 105 -9.18 -3.01 27.16
CA VAL A 105 -8.29 -1.99 26.60
C VAL A 105 -6.88 -2.22 27.13
N VAL A 106 -5.92 -2.42 26.24
CA VAL A 106 -4.51 -2.65 26.57
C VAL A 106 -3.63 -1.45 26.18
N VAL A 107 -4.05 -0.66 25.18
CA VAL A 107 -3.50 0.66 24.86
C VAL A 107 -4.69 1.62 24.75
N ALA A 108 -4.76 2.60 25.64
CA ALA A 108 -5.87 3.56 25.63
C ALA A 108 -5.83 4.47 24.38
N PRO A 109 -6.98 4.93 23.86
CA PRO A 109 -7.03 5.96 22.83
C PRO A 109 -6.20 7.18 23.23
N GLY A 110 -5.38 7.69 22.31
CA GLY A 110 -4.52 8.86 22.58
C GLY A 110 -3.34 8.61 23.52
N SER A 111 -3.14 7.37 23.99
CA SER A 111 -2.07 7.01 24.92
C SER A 111 -0.68 7.34 24.40
N ALA A 112 0.18 7.90 25.25
CA ALA A 112 1.61 8.05 25.03
C ALA A 112 2.44 6.87 25.60
N ASP A 113 1.76 5.85 26.13
CA ASP A 113 2.41 4.69 26.75
C ASP A 113 3.00 3.72 25.68
N ARG A 114 4.28 3.93 25.39
CA ARG A 114 5.03 3.10 24.41
C ARG A 114 5.32 1.70 24.95
N GLU A 115 5.42 1.53 26.26
CA GLU A 115 5.65 0.21 26.85
C GLU A 115 4.41 -0.66 26.73
N ALA A 116 3.21 -0.13 26.98
CA ALA A 116 1.97 -0.84 26.73
C ALA A 116 1.83 -1.23 25.26
N LEU A 117 2.22 -0.34 24.32
CA LEU A 117 2.25 -0.64 22.90
C LEU A 117 3.24 -1.76 22.59
N ALA A 118 4.48 -1.68 23.09
CA ALA A 118 5.53 -2.68 22.86
C ALA A 118 5.19 -4.06 23.43
N ARG A 119 4.40 -4.13 24.50
CA ARG A 119 3.86 -5.40 25.03
C ARG A 119 2.70 -5.95 24.22
N THR A 120 2.09 -5.13 23.36
CA THR A 120 0.87 -5.49 22.63
C THR A 120 1.16 -5.82 21.17
N VAL A 121 1.98 -5.01 20.50
CA VAL A 121 2.29 -5.15 19.08
C VAL A 121 3.57 -5.98 18.93
N ASP A 122 3.41 -7.15 18.33
CA ASP A 122 4.48 -8.12 18.10
C ASP A 122 4.39 -8.80 16.73
N GLN A 123 3.48 -8.32 15.85
CA GLN A 123 3.35 -8.76 14.46
C GLN A 123 3.33 -7.57 13.50
N PHE A 124 3.85 -7.78 12.28
CA PHE A 124 3.74 -6.87 11.16
C PHE A 124 3.28 -7.64 9.93
N VAL A 125 2.22 -7.18 9.25
CA VAL A 125 1.65 -7.89 8.10
C VAL A 125 1.93 -7.11 6.82
N LEU A 126 2.52 -7.81 5.86
CA LEU A 126 2.84 -7.31 4.53
C LEU A 126 1.70 -7.62 3.57
N HIS A 127 1.27 -6.59 2.82
CA HIS A 127 0.30 -6.70 1.74
C HIS A 127 0.88 -6.15 0.45
N TYR A 128 0.37 -6.57 -0.70
CA TYR A 128 0.40 -5.80 -1.93
C TYR A 128 -1.01 -5.24 -2.20
N ASP A 129 -1.10 -4.03 -2.70
CA ASP A 129 -2.35 -3.26 -2.69
C ASP A 129 -3.31 -3.57 -3.85
N VAL A 130 -2.84 -4.19 -4.94
CA VAL A 130 -3.58 -4.42 -6.20
C VAL A 130 -4.18 -3.14 -6.79
N CYS A 131 -3.62 -2.00 -6.44
CA CYS A 131 -4.08 -0.66 -6.85
C CYS A 131 -3.03 0.10 -7.64
N GLY A 132 -1.77 -0.31 -7.52
CA GLY A 132 -0.62 0.21 -8.24
C GLY A 132 -0.06 1.51 -7.71
N THR A 133 -0.81 2.31 -6.92
CA THR A 133 -0.33 3.52 -6.24
C THR A 133 -0.98 3.68 -4.88
N SER A 134 -0.29 4.28 -3.92
CA SER A 134 -0.80 4.54 -2.57
C SER A 134 -2.06 5.42 -2.57
N ARG A 135 -2.15 6.40 -3.49
CA ARG A 135 -3.34 7.24 -3.64
C ARG A 135 -4.58 6.41 -3.96
N THR A 136 -4.47 5.53 -4.95
CA THR A 136 -5.58 4.65 -5.34
C THR A 136 -5.90 3.63 -4.25
N CYS A 137 -4.88 3.08 -3.60
CA CYS A 137 -5.05 2.14 -2.50
C CYS A 137 -5.82 2.76 -1.34
N PHE A 138 -5.45 3.97 -0.91
CA PHE A 138 -6.15 4.66 0.17
C PHE A 138 -7.61 4.91 -0.17
N ASP A 139 -7.91 5.36 -1.41
CA ASP A 139 -9.29 5.56 -1.86
C ASP A 139 -10.11 4.26 -1.79
N VAL A 140 -9.54 3.15 -2.30
CA VAL A 140 -10.21 1.84 -2.29
C VAL A 140 -10.40 1.32 -0.88
N LEU A 141 -9.34 1.28 -0.06
CA LEU A 141 -9.40 0.73 1.29
C LEU A 141 -10.30 1.57 2.19
N HIS A 142 -9.98 2.86 2.29
CA HIS A 142 -10.58 3.71 3.30
C HIS A 142 -11.96 4.19 2.87
N ARG A 143 -12.10 4.74 1.64
CA ARG A 143 -13.35 5.35 1.23
C ARG A 143 -14.38 4.34 0.75
N ARG A 144 -13.97 3.28 0.02
CA ARG A 144 -14.92 2.33 -0.58
C ARG A 144 -15.16 1.09 0.26
N ARG A 145 -14.12 0.53 0.91
CA ARG A 145 -14.20 -0.74 1.63
C ARG A 145 -14.34 -0.60 3.15
N GLY A 146 -14.14 0.58 3.70
CA GLY A 146 -14.20 0.79 5.14
C GLY A 146 -13.11 0.06 5.92
N LEU A 147 -11.94 -0.09 5.32
CA LEU A 147 -10.74 -0.70 5.88
C LEU A 147 -9.70 0.38 6.16
N SER A 148 -8.63 -0.01 6.88
CA SER A 148 -7.47 0.84 7.12
C SER A 148 -6.21 0.00 7.21
N VAL A 149 -5.07 0.65 7.02
CA VAL A 149 -3.73 0.09 7.23
C VAL A 149 -2.87 1.18 7.86
N HIS A 150 -1.83 0.85 8.58
CA HIS A 150 -0.97 1.86 9.23
C HIS A 150 -0.11 2.60 8.23
N PHE A 151 0.39 1.89 7.22
CA PHE A 151 1.32 2.39 6.22
C PHE A 151 0.90 2.02 4.82
N LEU A 152 1.09 2.96 3.88
CA LEU A 152 1.11 2.68 2.45
C LEU A 152 2.54 2.96 1.97
N LEU A 153 3.06 2.14 1.08
CA LEU A 153 4.41 2.28 0.53
C LEU A 153 4.32 2.40 -0.99
N ASP A 154 4.59 3.61 -1.49
CA ASP A 154 4.45 3.90 -2.91
C ASP A 154 5.65 3.44 -3.74
N LEU A 155 5.51 3.47 -5.06
CA LEU A 155 6.50 3.00 -6.04
C LEU A 155 7.87 3.67 -5.88
N ASP A 156 7.88 4.95 -5.51
CA ASP A 156 9.09 5.77 -5.30
C ASP A 156 9.70 5.63 -3.89
N GLY A 157 9.21 4.68 -3.11
CA GLY A 157 9.66 4.46 -1.74
C GLY A 157 9.06 5.41 -0.70
N THR A 158 8.17 6.33 -1.09
CA THR A 158 7.48 7.19 -0.13
C THR A 158 6.54 6.37 0.74
N ILE A 159 6.69 6.50 2.06
CA ILE A 159 5.81 5.89 3.06
C ILE A 159 4.76 6.90 3.46
N TYR A 160 3.49 6.55 3.31
CA TYR A 160 2.38 7.29 3.89
C TYR A 160 1.94 6.60 5.17
N GLN A 161 2.11 7.26 6.31
CA GLN A 161 1.53 6.80 7.56
C GLN A 161 0.13 7.37 7.71
N THR A 162 -0.89 6.50 7.77
CA THR A 162 -2.31 6.91 7.74
C THR A 162 -2.94 7.09 9.11
N LEU A 163 -2.36 6.49 10.15
CA LEU A 163 -2.76 6.62 11.56
C LEU A 163 -1.57 6.29 12.48
N ASP A 164 -1.67 6.73 13.74
CA ASP A 164 -0.68 6.39 14.75
C ASP A 164 -0.66 4.87 15.00
N VAL A 165 0.52 4.29 15.17
CA VAL A 165 0.67 2.83 15.42
C VAL A 165 0.06 2.36 16.75
N ARG A 166 -0.27 3.28 17.68
CA ARG A 166 -1.03 2.95 18.89
C ARG A 166 -2.47 2.53 18.62
N ASP A 167 -3.02 2.91 17.48
CA ASP A 167 -4.39 2.57 17.09
C ASP A 167 -4.44 1.23 16.35
N THR A 168 -5.62 0.63 16.27
CA THR A 168 -5.82 -0.64 15.57
C THR A 168 -6.34 -0.37 14.17
N ALA A 169 -5.57 -0.74 13.15
CA ALA A 169 -6.03 -0.76 11.76
C ALA A 169 -6.78 -2.06 11.44
N TRP A 170 -7.65 -2.02 10.44
CA TRP A 170 -8.42 -3.17 9.98
C TRP A 170 -7.93 -3.65 8.61
N HIS A 171 -6.91 -4.52 8.62
CA HIS A 171 -6.22 -5.01 7.41
C HIS A 171 -6.00 -6.55 7.38
N ALA A 172 -5.94 -7.21 8.54
CA ALA A 172 -5.52 -8.61 8.65
C ALA A 172 -6.39 -9.44 9.61
N ALA A 173 -7.68 -9.12 9.72
CA ALA A 173 -8.69 -9.85 10.50
C ALA A 173 -8.20 -10.20 11.92
N VAL A 174 -7.98 -11.49 12.20
CA VAL A 174 -7.59 -11.98 13.56
C VAL A 174 -6.25 -11.41 14.06
N ALA A 175 -5.39 -10.93 13.18
CA ALA A 175 -4.10 -10.34 13.55
C ALA A 175 -4.20 -8.85 13.92
N ASN A 176 -5.31 -8.13 13.59
CA ASN A 176 -5.43 -6.68 13.74
C ASN A 176 -5.06 -6.17 15.15
N SER A 177 -5.47 -6.89 16.20
CA SER A 177 -5.31 -6.43 17.58
C SER A 177 -3.85 -6.34 18.05
N ARG A 178 -2.94 -7.07 17.39
CA ARG A 178 -1.53 -7.17 17.76
C ARG A 178 -0.56 -6.89 16.61
N SER A 179 -1.07 -6.54 15.41
CA SER A 179 -0.23 -6.25 14.26
C SER A 179 -0.26 -4.79 13.85
N LEU A 180 0.80 -4.42 13.14
CA LEU A 180 0.83 -3.30 12.21
C LEU A 180 0.74 -3.86 10.79
N GLY A 181 0.46 -3.00 9.79
CA GLY A 181 0.42 -3.43 8.41
C GLY A 181 0.89 -2.36 7.44
N VAL A 182 1.38 -2.82 6.29
CA VAL A 182 1.71 -1.99 5.13
C VAL A 182 1.06 -2.54 3.87
N GLU A 183 0.44 -1.68 3.08
CA GLU A 183 0.06 -1.97 1.70
C GLU A 183 1.16 -1.42 0.77
N ILE A 184 1.79 -2.29 0.00
CA ILE A 184 2.87 -1.92 -0.93
C ILE A 184 2.28 -1.77 -2.32
N ALA A 185 2.48 -0.61 -2.95
CA ALA A 185 1.97 -0.31 -4.28
C ALA A 185 2.50 -1.33 -5.31
N GLN A 186 1.64 -2.26 -5.73
CA GLN A 186 1.99 -3.33 -6.67
C GLN A 186 0.72 -4.11 -7.09
N TRP A 187 0.64 -4.47 -8.37
CA TRP A 187 -0.55 -5.14 -8.91
C TRP A 187 -0.74 -6.59 -8.47
N GLY A 188 0.20 -7.14 -7.73
CA GLY A 188 0.11 -8.45 -7.11
C GLY A 188 0.40 -9.62 -8.04
N ALA A 189 0.36 -10.81 -7.45
CA ALA A 189 0.60 -12.06 -8.16
C ALA A 189 -0.58 -12.46 -9.05
N ARG A 190 -0.27 -13.17 -10.13
CA ARG A 190 -1.24 -13.70 -11.10
C ARG A 190 -0.94 -15.17 -11.39
N ALA A 191 -1.96 -15.91 -11.82
CA ALA A 191 -1.74 -17.17 -12.52
C ALA A 191 -0.88 -16.92 -13.77
N PRO A 192 0.03 -17.82 -14.16
CA PRO A 192 0.93 -17.58 -15.30
C PRO A 192 0.23 -17.19 -16.59
N ALA A 193 -0.94 -17.77 -16.88
CA ALA A 193 -1.74 -17.46 -18.07
C ALA A 193 -2.37 -16.06 -18.07
N ARG A 194 -2.35 -15.34 -16.93
CA ARG A 194 -3.01 -14.04 -16.75
C ARG A 194 -2.02 -12.88 -16.59
N ILE A 195 -0.73 -13.11 -16.77
CA ILE A 195 0.28 -12.08 -16.52
C ILE A 195 0.15 -10.90 -17.49
N GLY A 196 -0.29 -11.14 -18.73
CA GLY A 196 -0.52 -10.09 -19.74
C GLY A 196 -1.57 -9.04 -19.33
N GLU A 197 -2.38 -9.30 -18.30
CA GLU A 197 -3.29 -8.28 -17.74
C GLU A 197 -2.54 -7.08 -17.15
N LEU A 198 -1.23 -7.21 -16.95
CA LEU A 198 -0.38 -6.19 -16.34
C LEU A 198 0.53 -5.46 -17.33
N ASP A 199 0.41 -5.72 -18.64
CA ASP A 199 1.30 -5.17 -19.68
C ASP A 199 1.26 -3.64 -19.78
N GLU A 200 0.19 -2.99 -19.34
CA GLU A 200 0.13 -1.53 -19.28
C GLU A 200 0.94 -0.93 -18.10
N TRP A 201 1.26 -1.74 -17.09
CA TRP A 201 2.01 -1.31 -15.91
C TRP A 201 3.46 -1.74 -15.94
N TYR A 202 3.78 -2.83 -16.64
CA TYR A 202 5.12 -3.42 -16.65
C TYR A 202 5.57 -3.71 -18.08
N ALA A 203 6.68 -3.11 -18.45
CA ALA A 203 7.28 -3.31 -19.77
C ALA A 203 8.72 -3.78 -19.64
N SER A 204 9.10 -4.76 -20.47
CA SER A 204 10.51 -5.16 -20.59
C SER A 204 11.24 -4.15 -21.46
N VAL A 205 12.27 -3.51 -20.92
CA VAL A 205 13.07 -2.47 -21.58
C VAL A 205 14.54 -2.69 -21.24
N ASP A 206 15.41 -2.81 -22.22
CA ASP A 206 16.87 -2.88 -22.07
C ASP A 206 17.36 -3.87 -21.00
N GLY A 207 16.71 -5.03 -20.92
CA GLY A 207 17.05 -6.09 -19.96
C GLY A 207 16.52 -5.89 -18.54
N GLY A 208 15.79 -4.78 -18.29
CA GLY A 208 15.05 -4.50 -17.06
C GLY A 208 13.54 -4.66 -17.22
N THR A 209 12.82 -4.53 -16.14
CA THR A 209 11.35 -4.36 -16.14
C THR A 209 11.01 -2.97 -15.62
N ARG A 210 10.47 -2.14 -16.49
CA ARG A 210 10.04 -0.79 -16.18
C ARG A 210 8.62 -0.81 -15.62
N VAL A 211 8.38 -0.08 -14.53
CA VAL A 211 7.05 0.17 -13.98
C VAL A 211 6.53 1.48 -14.55
N THR A 212 5.38 1.45 -15.19
CA THR A 212 4.74 2.62 -15.82
C THR A 212 3.39 2.85 -15.18
N ILE A 213 3.12 4.10 -14.79
CA ILE A 213 1.79 4.49 -14.33
C ILE A 213 0.96 4.84 -15.57
N PRO A 214 -0.15 4.14 -15.87
CA PRO A 214 -0.99 4.47 -17.02
C PRO A 214 -1.57 5.88 -16.90
N GLU A 215 -1.70 6.58 -18.03
CA GLU A 215 -2.10 8.00 -18.12
C GLU A 215 -3.39 8.33 -17.33
N ARG A 216 -4.33 7.41 -17.28
CA ARG A 216 -5.59 7.59 -16.51
C ARG A 216 -5.40 7.78 -15.00
N PHE A 217 -4.22 7.46 -14.46
CA PHE A 217 -3.87 7.68 -13.06
C PHE A 217 -3.06 8.99 -12.86
N GLY A 218 -2.76 9.71 -13.96
CA GLY A 218 -1.93 10.91 -13.94
C GLY A 218 -0.54 10.61 -13.41
N ASP A 219 -0.06 11.40 -12.46
CA ASP A 219 1.22 11.21 -11.77
C ASP A 219 1.20 10.10 -10.71
N GLY A 220 0.07 9.41 -10.52
CA GLY A 220 -0.13 8.40 -9.46
C GLY A 220 -0.18 8.96 -8.05
N GLY A 221 0.13 10.25 -7.84
CA GLY A 221 0.32 10.89 -6.53
C GLY A 221 1.72 10.68 -5.96
N LEU A 222 2.69 10.27 -6.79
CA LEU A 222 4.08 10.08 -6.35
C LEU A 222 4.69 11.41 -5.88
N ARG A 223 5.56 11.32 -4.89
CA ARG A 223 6.26 12.49 -4.32
C ARG A 223 7.55 12.84 -5.06
N THR A 224 8.15 11.87 -5.73
CA THR A 224 9.35 12.04 -6.53
C THR A 224 8.97 12.51 -7.93
N ALA A 225 9.23 13.78 -8.23
CA ALA A 225 8.95 14.34 -9.55
C ALA A 225 9.76 13.61 -10.64
N GLY A 226 9.07 13.19 -11.71
CA GLY A 226 9.72 12.48 -12.82
C GLY A 226 10.24 11.09 -12.45
N PHE A 227 9.68 10.46 -11.43
CA PHE A 227 10.08 9.10 -11.02
C PHE A 227 9.96 8.10 -12.19
N GLU A 228 11.05 7.41 -12.44
CA GLU A 228 11.12 6.29 -13.37
C GLU A 228 11.28 4.99 -12.56
N GLY A 229 10.18 4.23 -12.46
CA GLY A 229 10.16 3.00 -11.69
C GLY A 229 10.81 1.83 -12.43
N TRP A 230 11.67 1.09 -11.74
CA TRP A 230 12.23 -0.17 -12.21
C TRP A 230 12.06 -1.24 -11.13
N THR A 231 11.73 -2.45 -11.54
CA THR A 231 11.70 -3.56 -10.60
C THR A 231 13.12 -3.89 -10.13
N ALA A 232 13.26 -4.24 -8.85
CA ALA A 232 14.57 -4.55 -8.27
C ALA A 232 15.25 -5.77 -8.92
N ARG A 233 14.46 -6.75 -9.35
CA ARG A 233 14.90 -7.88 -10.17
C ARG A 233 14.14 -7.82 -11.50
N PRO A 234 14.85 -7.82 -12.63
CA PRO A 234 14.23 -7.61 -13.94
C PRO A 234 13.34 -8.77 -14.39
N ALA A 235 13.66 -9.99 -13.96
CA ALA A 235 12.90 -11.18 -14.38
C ALA A 235 11.57 -11.28 -13.63
N LEU A 236 10.54 -11.78 -14.32
CA LEU A 236 9.28 -12.18 -13.71
C LEU A 236 9.54 -13.28 -12.67
N GLN A 237 9.13 -13.06 -11.45
CA GLN A 237 9.32 -13.99 -10.33
C GLN A 237 8.23 -15.06 -10.34
N ARG A 238 8.62 -16.30 -10.04
CA ARG A 238 7.72 -17.45 -9.93
C ARG A 238 7.81 -18.07 -8.56
N GLY A 239 6.71 -18.57 -8.06
CA GLY A 239 6.68 -19.31 -6.80
C GLY A 239 5.32 -19.91 -6.53
N VAL A 240 5.24 -20.62 -5.39
CA VAL A 240 4.03 -21.33 -4.97
C VAL A 240 3.53 -20.73 -3.67
N ILE A 241 2.28 -20.30 -3.65
CA ILE A 241 1.58 -19.87 -2.42
C ILE A 241 0.33 -20.76 -2.26
N HIS A 242 0.17 -21.38 -1.10
CA HIS A 242 -0.91 -22.33 -0.82
C HIS A 242 -1.03 -23.45 -1.87
N GLY A 243 0.10 -23.96 -2.36
CA GLY A 243 0.11 -25.01 -3.39
C GLY A 243 -0.22 -24.52 -4.81
N THR A 244 -0.49 -23.23 -5.01
CA THR A 244 -0.82 -22.64 -6.31
C THR A 244 0.38 -21.93 -6.90
N GLU A 245 0.74 -22.26 -8.15
CA GLU A 245 1.79 -21.56 -8.91
C GLU A 245 1.33 -20.16 -9.28
N LEU A 246 2.13 -19.17 -8.96
CA LEU A 246 1.90 -17.75 -9.23
C LEU A 246 3.15 -17.13 -9.84
N VAL A 247 2.92 -16.08 -10.63
CA VAL A 247 3.96 -15.20 -11.16
C VAL A 247 3.68 -13.77 -10.73
N GLN A 248 4.73 -12.99 -10.57
CA GLN A 248 4.62 -11.61 -10.11
C GLN A 248 5.83 -10.81 -10.58
N PHE A 249 5.62 -9.58 -11.04
CA PHE A 249 6.70 -8.62 -11.19
C PHE A 249 7.26 -8.23 -9.82
N ASP A 250 8.54 -7.90 -9.74
CA ASP A 250 9.14 -7.52 -8.47
C ASP A 250 8.73 -6.11 -8.04
N PHE A 251 8.96 -5.80 -6.78
CA PHE A 251 8.86 -4.45 -6.22
C PHE A 251 10.05 -3.60 -6.69
N THR A 252 9.95 -2.28 -6.53
CA THR A 252 11.07 -1.36 -6.83
C THR A 252 12.17 -1.46 -5.77
N ALA A 253 13.38 -1.01 -6.13
CA ALA A 253 14.48 -0.96 -5.17
C ALA A 253 14.20 0.04 -4.04
N GLU A 254 13.52 1.15 -4.38
CA GLU A 254 13.09 2.19 -3.47
C GLU A 254 12.09 1.67 -2.44
N GLN A 255 11.13 0.82 -2.87
CA GLN A 255 10.19 0.16 -1.96
C GLN A 255 10.92 -0.74 -0.96
N TYR A 256 11.86 -1.56 -1.42
CA TYR A 256 12.64 -2.42 -0.53
C TYR A 256 13.48 -1.62 0.47
N ASP A 257 14.15 -0.55 0.04
CA ASP A 257 14.98 0.27 0.94
C ASP A 257 14.13 0.94 2.02
N SER A 258 13.01 1.55 1.63
CA SER A 258 12.09 2.20 2.57
C SER A 258 11.42 1.20 3.52
N LEU A 259 11.04 0.02 3.02
CA LEU A 259 10.48 -1.05 3.86
C LEU A 259 11.48 -1.54 4.92
N VAL A 260 12.74 -1.74 4.54
CA VAL A 260 13.82 -2.12 5.48
C VAL A 260 14.00 -1.07 6.56
N ARG A 261 13.95 0.23 6.20
CA ARG A 261 14.08 1.34 7.16
C ARG A 261 12.89 1.39 8.11
N LEU A 262 11.68 1.26 7.59
CA LEU A 262 10.44 1.21 8.37
C LEU A 262 10.47 0.07 9.40
N LEU A 263 10.74 -1.14 8.92
CA LEU A 263 10.76 -2.33 9.78
C LEU A 263 11.87 -2.27 10.82
N ALA A 264 13.07 -1.78 10.48
CA ALA A 264 14.17 -1.63 11.44
C ALA A 264 13.80 -0.62 12.54
N GLY A 265 13.18 0.51 12.20
CA GLY A 265 12.70 1.48 13.17
C GLY A 265 11.63 0.87 14.08
N LEU A 266 10.64 0.19 13.51
CA LEU A 266 9.57 -0.44 14.27
C LEU A 266 10.07 -1.58 15.17
N CYS A 267 10.96 -2.46 14.69
CA CYS A 267 11.55 -3.52 15.52
C CYS A 267 12.41 -2.96 16.67
N THR A 268 13.02 -1.79 16.49
CA THR A 268 13.75 -1.11 17.56
C THR A 268 12.81 -0.53 18.61
N GLU A 269 11.71 0.09 18.18
CA GLU A 269 10.71 0.70 19.06
C GLU A 269 9.81 -0.33 19.76
N LEU A 270 9.59 -1.47 19.12
CA LEU A 270 8.68 -2.53 19.55
C LEU A 270 9.45 -3.87 19.65
N PRO A 271 10.19 -4.12 20.73
CA PRO A 271 11.08 -5.29 20.85
C PRO A 271 10.37 -6.65 20.75
N GLY A 272 9.04 -6.67 20.92
CA GLY A 272 8.23 -7.86 20.66
C GLY A 272 8.10 -8.22 19.19
N LEU A 273 8.31 -7.25 18.28
CA LEU A 273 8.30 -7.45 16.85
C LEU A 273 9.68 -7.91 16.37
N LEU A 274 9.86 -9.22 16.19
CA LEU A 274 11.15 -9.79 15.79
C LEU A 274 11.41 -9.59 14.29
N PRO A 275 12.67 -9.33 13.87
CA PRO A 275 13.04 -9.22 12.46
C PRO A 275 13.19 -10.62 11.82
N ASP A 276 12.12 -11.40 11.83
CA ASP A 276 12.05 -12.74 11.27
C ASP A 276 10.66 -13.05 10.73
N ALA A 277 10.56 -14.09 9.89
CA ALA A 277 9.32 -14.58 9.28
C ALA A 277 9.10 -16.06 9.61
N PRO A 278 7.86 -16.60 9.48
CA PRO A 278 7.60 -18.01 9.71
C PRO A 278 8.44 -18.90 8.79
N ARG A 279 9.13 -19.89 9.35
CA ARG A 279 10.02 -20.77 8.59
C ARG A 279 9.59 -22.23 8.68
N ASP A 280 9.86 -22.96 7.60
CA ASP A 280 9.74 -24.42 7.57
C ASP A 280 10.94 -25.11 8.24
N ALA A 281 10.91 -26.44 8.33
CA ALA A 281 11.98 -27.23 8.92
C ALA A 281 13.33 -27.10 8.17
N SER A 282 13.33 -26.66 6.93
CA SER A 282 14.55 -26.39 6.15
C SER A 282 15.09 -24.96 6.34
N GLY A 283 14.42 -24.14 7.14
CA GLY A 283 14.76 -22.74 7.37
C GLY A 283 14.26 -21.76 6.30
N ARG A 284 13.50 -22.20 5.30
CA ARG A 284 12.90 -21.33 4.28
C ARG A 284 11.64 -20.69 4.82
N VAL A 285 11.36 -19.46 4.38
CA VAL A 285 10.09 -18.81 4.72
C VAL A 285 8.92 -19.64 4.18
N ARG A 286 7.94 -19.92 5.03
CA ARG A 286 6.74 -20.68 4.67
C ARG A 286 5.91 -19.92 3.63
N THR A 287 5.19 -20.65 2.79
CA THR A 287 4.32 -20.10 1.74
C THR A 287 2.87 -20.53 1.90
N ASP A 288 2.49 -20.92 3.12
CA ASP A 288 1.17 -21.37 3.51
C ASP A 288 0.70 -20.67 4.80
N ALA A 289 -0.60 -20.73 5.07
CA ALA A 289 -1.17 -20.16 6.27
C ALA A 289 -0.72 -20.93 7.52
N LEU A 290 -0.42 -20.19 8.58
CA LEU A 290 -0.14 -20.76 9.89
C LEU A 290 -1.41 -21.35 10.50
N ALA A 291 -1.28 -22.44 11.23
CA ALA A 291 -2.36 -22.92 12.10
C ALA A 291 -2.69 -21.83 13.15
N PRO A 292 -3.94 -21.78 13.65
CA PRO A 292 -4.34 -20.73 14.61
C PRO A 292 -3.42 -20.62 15.83
N ALA A 293 -2.96 -21.75 16.38
CA ALA A 293 -2.05 -21.76 17.51
C ALA A 293 -0.65 -21.26 17.15
N GLU A 294 -0.14 -21.59 15.94
CA GLU A 294 1.13 -21.09 15.42
C GLU A 294 1.07 -19.58 15.22
N LEU A 295 -0.01 -19.08 14.56
CA LEU A 295 -0.22 -17.64 14.35
C LEU A 295 -0.31 -16.88 15.68
N ALA A 296 -0.99 -17.46 16.68
CA ALA A 296 -1.10 -16.85 18.01
C ALA A 296 0.24 -16.79 18.74
N ALA A 297 1.11 -17.78 18.55
CA ALA A 297 2.44 -17.83 19.15
C ALA A 297 3.50 -17.02 18.40
N PHE A 298 3.33 -16.81 17.09
CA PHE A 298 4.33 -16.17 16.25
C PHE A 298 4.49 -14.68 16.58
N ARG A 299 5.75 -14.22 16.55
CA ARG A 299 6.15 -12.82 16.71
C ARG A 299 7.09 -12.45 15.57
N GLY A 300 6.78 -11.39 14.84
CA GLY A 300 7.62 -10.95 13.73
C GLY A 300 6.82 -10.56 12.49
N ILE A 301 7.44 -10.69 11.32
CA ILE A 301 6.95 -10.20 10.04
C ILE A 301 6.21 -11.32 9.31
N LEU A 302 4.97 -11.07 8.94
CA LEU A 302 4.06 -12.00 8.28
C LEU A 302 3.73 -11.48 6.86
N GLY A 303 3.61 -12.37 5.88
CA GLY A 303 2.79 -12.09 4.73
C GLY A 303 1.32 -12.32 5.09
N HIS A 304 0.39 -11.66 4.41
CA HIS A 304 -1.04 -11.88 4.64
C HIS A 304 -1.44 -13.35 4.38
N TYR A 305 -0.74 -14.03 3.46
CA TYR A 305 -0.92 -15.46 3.22
C TYR A 305 -0.55 -16.34 4.43
N HIS A 306 0.30 -15.86 5.38
CA HIS A 306 0.53 -16.58 6.64
C HIS A 306 -0.67 -16.47 7.59
N VAL A 307 -1.47 -15.40 7.48
CA VAL A 307 -2.63 -15.16 8.34
C VAL A 307 -3.84 -15.96 7.86
N THR A 308 -4.01 -16.12 6.54
CA THR A 308 -5.16 -16.83 5.97
C THR A 308 -4.87 -17.40 4.59
N SER A 309 -5.35 -18.60 4.31
CA SER A 309 -5.22 -19.28 3.03
C SER A 309 -6.01 -18.62 1.88
N ARG A 310 -6.84 -17.61 2.19
CA ARG A 310 -7.60 -16.85 1.18
C ARG A 310 -6.81 -15.70 0.54
N LYS A 311 -5.56 -15.50 0.97
CA LYS A 311 -4.71 -14.40 0.55
C LYS A 311 -3.38 -14.90 0.00
N THR A 312 -2.81 -14.17 -0.94
CA THR A 312 -1.55 -14.51 -1.58
C THR A 312 -0.48 -13.43 -1.40
N ASP A 313 -0.84 -12.25 -0.88
CA ASP A 313 0.06 -11.12 -0.64
C ASP A 313 1.04 -11.41 0.53
N PRO A 314 2.30 -10.93 0.43
CA PRO A 314 2.89 -10.06 -0.59
C PRO A 314 3.35 -10.82 -1.86
N GLY A 315 3.07 -12.10 -2.01
CA GLY A 315 3.29 -12.90 -3.21
C GLY A 315 4.70 -13.47 -3.37
N PRO A 316 4.93 -14.23 -4.47
CA PRO A 316 6.18 -14.94 -4.71
C PRO A 316 7.35 -14.03 -5.09
N ALA A 317 7.10 -12.79 -5.52
CA ALA A 317 8.16 -11.84 -5.82
C ALA A 317 8.76 -11.19 -4.58
N PHE A 318 8.12 -11.26 -3.42
CA PHE A 318 8.65 -10.61 -2.23
C PHE A 318 9.95 -11.26 -1.77
N ASP A 319 11.02 -10.47 -1.75
CA ASP A 319 12.36 -10.93 -1.37
C ASP A 319 12.56 -10.89 0.15
N TRP A 320 12.09 -11.94 0.81
CA TRP A 320 12.14 -12.10 2.27
C TRP A 320 13.56 -11.97 2.83
N GLU A 321 14.53 -12.63 2.21
CA GLU A 321 15.90 -12.65 2.76
C GLU A 321 16.57 -11.27 2.62
N ARG A 322 16.36 -10.57 1.50
CA ARG A 322 16.80 -9.18 1.33
C ARG A 322 16.26 -8.28 2.43
N VAL A 323 14.94 -8.35 2.70
CA VAL A 323 14.30 -7.49 3.69
C VAL A 323 14.76 -7.85 5.10
N LEU A 324 14.67 -9.12 5.51
CA LEU A 324 15.02 -9.55 6.86
C LEU A 324 16.51 -9.32 7.18
N HIS A 325 17.40 -9.60 6.22
CA HIS A 325 18.83 -9.32 6.36
C HIS A 325 19.09 -7.81 6.48
N GLY A 326 18.47 -7.01 5.62
CA GLY A 326 18.58 -5.54 5.65
C GLY A 326 18.13 -4.95 6.99
N VAL A 327 17.00 -5.43 7.53
CA VAL A 327 16.48 -5.01 8.85
C VAL A 327 17.49 -5.31 9.96
N ARG A 328 18.00 -6.54 10.01
CA ARG A 328 18.98 -6.96 11.04
C ARG A 328 20.26 -6.14 10.96
N LEU A 329 20.79 -5.91 9.76
CA LEU A 329 21.99 -5.08 9.56
C LEU A 329 21.78 -3.64 10.03
N ARG A 330 20.62 -3.06 9.73
CA ARG A 330 20.32 -1.68 10.12
C ARG A 330 20.16 -1.55 11.63
N MET A 331 19.44 -2.46 12.28
CA MET A 331 19.32 -2.51 13.75
C MET A 331 20.68 -2.64 14.44
N ALA A 332 21.57 -3.50 13.92
CA ALA A 332 22.94 -3.66 14.47
C ALA A 332 23.75 -2.36 14.41
N ARG A 333 23.65 -1.62 13.31
CA ARG A 333 24.32 -0.31 13.15
C ARG A 333 23.77 0.74 14.11
N THR A 334 22.46 0.82 14.28
CA THR A 334 21.83 1.77 15.21
C THR A 334 22.17 1.45 16.66
N GLY A 335 22.16 0.17 17.06
CA GLY A 335 22.56 -0.27 18.40
C GLY A 335 24.06 -0.09 18.71
N ALA A 336 24.92 -0.05 17.68
CA ALA A 336 26.35 0.25 17.85
C ALA A 336 26.62 1.75 18.07
N VAL A 337 25.79 2.62 17.53
CA VAL A 337 25.92 4.09 17.70
C VAL A 337 25.39 4.57 19.06
N GLN A 338 24.51 3.80 19.70
CA GLN A 338 23.94 4.15 21.02
C GLN A 338 24.76 3.62 22.21
N ARG A 339 25.84 2.88 21.97
CA ARG A 339 26.82 2.43 23.01
C ARG A 339 28.08 3.23 22.92
#